data_4beef4d1ea3f263f8a169aea5713330d
#
_entry.id   4beef4d1ea3f263f8a169aea5713330d
#
_cell.length_a   1.000
_cell.length_b   1.000
_cell.length_c   1.000
_cell.angle_alpha   90.00
_cell.angle_beta   90.00
_cell.angle_gamma   90.00
#
_symmetry.space_group_name_H-M   'P 1'
#
loop_
_entity.id
_entity.type
_entity.pdbx_description
1 polymer ?
#
loop_
_entity_poly.entity_id
_entity_poly.type
_entity_poly.pdbx_seq_one_letter_code
_entity_poly.pdbx_strand_id
1 'polypeptide(L)'
;MKVLVIADPMASFKTYKDTTYVMMREMAKRGWQLFHTLSGELSVQQGLVTAQAAPFEFLGAKSDDDHEWFKAADKVQTTLKDFDAVIMRTDPPFDMQYLYATQFLTLAEQQGAKVFNSGQAMRDFNEKLAILNFSQFTAPTLVTTRSADVRAFLKEHGDIIIKPLDGMGGMGIFRLTEKDPNIGSILETLMQLDSRTIMAQRYIPEIVHGDKRILIIGGEVVPYALARIPQNGETRGNLAAGGRGVAQELSERDREIAETLAPELKRRGILLAGLDVIGRNLTEVNVTSPTGFQEIMKQKNFDVAAMFADAVEAWSKQ
;
A
#
# COMPACT_ATOMS: atom_id res chain seq x y z
N MET A 1 1.37 24.47 -6.10
CA MET A 1 2.14 23.71 -5.11
C MET A 1 3.40 23.13 -5.77
N LYS A 2 4.47 22.97 -5.02
CA LYS A 2 5.69 22.26 -5.41
C LYS A 2 5.73 20.91 -4.70
N VAL A 3 5.68 19.81 -5.44
CA VAL A 3 5.49 18.47 -4.88
C VAL A 3 6.64 17.55 -5.26
N LEU A 4 7.22 16.86 -4.28
CA LEU A 4 8.18 15.78 -4.50
C LEU A 4 7.47 14.44 -4.40
N VAL A 5 7.55 13.63 -5.43
CA VAL A 5 7.08 12.24 -5.42
C VAL A 5 8.30 11.31 -5.34
N ILE A 6 8.38 10.55 -4.26
CA ILE A 6 9.39 9.52 -4.03
C ILE A 6 8.76 8.20 -4.47
N ALA A 7 9.15 7.68 -5.61
CA ALA A 7 8.53 6.50 -6.22
C ALA A 7 9.55 5.68 -7.01
N ASP A 8 9.15 4.52 -7.48
CA ASP A 8 9.94 3.72 -8.41
C ASP A 8 10.23 4.46 -9.72
N PRO A 9 11.16 3.99 -10.56
CA PRO A 9 11.51 4.66 -11.80
C PRO A 9 10.29 4.92 -12.68
N MET A 10 9.99 6.17 -13.01
CA MET A 10 8.79 6.57 -13.78
C MET A 10 8.65 5.83 -15.11
N ALA A 11 9.79 5.47 -15.77
CA ALA A 11 9.78 4.69 -16.99
C ALA A 11 9.26 3.24 -16.81
N SER A 12 9.18 2.73 -15.57
CA SER A 12 8.63 1.40 -15.26
C SER A 12 7.12 1.40 -15.06
N PHE A 13 6.47 2.56 -14.98
CA PHE A 13 5.05 2.66 -14.71
C PHE A 13 4.22 2.12 -15.88
N LYS A 14 3.26 1.28 -15.54
CA LYS A 14 2.22 0.83 -16.48
C LYS A 14 1.08 1.83 -16.47
N THR A 15 1.16 2.83 -17.32
CA THR A 15 0.30 4.03 -17.30
C THR A 15 -1.20 3.74 -17.32
N TYR A 16 -1.61 2.58 -17.88
CA TYR A 16 -3.01 2.17 -17.97
C TYR A 16 -3.60 1.68 -16.63
N LYS A 17 -2.77 1.35 -15.61
CA LYS A 17 -3.23 0.86 -14.30
C LYS A 17 -2.50 1.46 -13.10
N ASP A 18 -1.39 2.16 -13.30
CA ASP A 18 -0.60 2.70 -12.21
C ASP A 18 -1.34 3.83 -11.48
N THR A 19 -1.39 3.71 -10.15
CA THR A 19 -2.06 4.69 -9.28
C THR A 19 -1.24 5.96 -9.11
N THR A 20 0.09 5.84 -8.98
CA THR A 20 0.97 7.00 -8.85
C THR A 20 0.97 7.86 -10.11
N TYR A 21 0.86 7.22 -11.28
CA TYR A 21 0.68 7.92 -12.55
C TYR A 21 -0.57 8.82 -12.56
N VAL A 22 -1.74 8.31 -12.13
CA VAL A 22 -2.96 9.15 -12.14
C VAL A 22 -2.96 10.21 -11.04
N MET A 23 -2.28 9.97 -9.93
CA MET A 23 -2.02 11.02 -8.92
C MET A 23 -1.20 12.16 -9.53
N MET A 24 -0.08 11.85 -10.20
CA MET A 24 0.77 12.84 -10.87
C MET A 24 0.00 13.56 -11.98
N ARG A 25 -0.84 12.85 -12.74
CA ARG A 25 -1.70 13.44 -13.78
C ARG A 25 -2.64 14.50 -13.21
N GLU A 26 -3.31 14.19 -12.10
CA GLU A 26 -4.22 15.16 -11.47
C GLU A 26 -3.47 16.35 -10.89
N MET A 27 -2.32 16.15 -10.26
CA MET A 27 -1.47 17.23 -9.76
C MET A 27 -0.98 18.15 -10.91
N ALA A 28 -0.54 17.56 -12.03
CA ALA A 28 -0.13 18.33 -13.22
C ALA A 28 -1.30 19.13 -13.81
N LYS A 29 -2.51 18.55 -13.89
CA LYS A 29 -3.73 19.24 -14.33
C LYS A 29 -4.06 20.45 -13.45
N ARG A 30 -3.72 20.41 -12.15
CA ARG A 30 -3.86 21.55 -11.21
C ARG A 30 -2.73 22.58 -11.35
N GLY A 31 -1.78 22.37 -12.24
CA GLY A 31 -0.64 23.28 -12.44
C GLY A 31 0.42 23.18 -11.34
N TRP A 32 0.47 22.05 -10.60
CA TRP A 32 1.51 21.86 -9.59
C TRP A 32 2.86 21.55 -10.25
N GLN A 33 3.94 22.04 -9.64
CA GLN A 33 5.29 21.72 -10.05
C GLN A 33 5.69 20.37 -9.48
N LEU A 34 5.98 19.41 -10.35
CA LEU A 34 6.27 18.05 -9.98
C LEU A 34 7.76 17.74 -10.03
N PHE A 35 8.23 17.05 -9.00
CA PHE A 35 9.59 16.53 -8.89
C PHE A 35 9.52 15.04 -8.57
N HIS A 36 10.46 14.29 -9.09
CA HIS A 36 10.59 12.85 -8.82
C HIS A 36 11.98 12.52 -8.30
N THR A 37 12.04 11.58 -7.36
CA THR A 37 13.25 10.95 -6.86
C THR A 37 13.00 9.50 -6.48
N LEU A 38 14.05 8.70 -6.45
CA LEU A 38 13.99 7.33 -5.90
C LEU A 38 14.23 7.37 -4.39
N SER A 39 13.70 6.39 -3.65
CA SER A 39 13.96 6.28 -2.21
C SER A 39 15.46 6.14 -1.87
N GLY A 40 16.23 5.47 -2.74
CA GLY A 40 17.69 5.34 -2.61
C GLY A 40 18.48 6.62 -2.93
N GLU A 41 17.84 7.69 -3.42
CA GLU A 41 18.45 8.99 -3.71
C GLU A 41 18.23 10.02 -2.59
N LEU A 42 17.61 9.59 -1.50
CA LEU A 42 17.57 10.36 -0.25
C LEU A 42 18.91 10.28 0.45
N SER A 43 19.33 11.38 1.05
CA SER A 43 20.56 11.43 1.85
C SER A 43 20.42 12.35 3.05
N VAL A 44 21.26 12.13 4.05
CA VAL A 44 21.35 13.01 5.22
C VAL A 44 22.80 13.50 5.32
N GLN A 45 23.00 14.80 5.19
CA GLN A 45 24.30 15.42 5.32
C GLN A 45 24.25 16.50 6.40
N GLN A 46 25.10 16.38 7.40
CA GLN A 46 25.15 17.28 8.56
C GLN A 46 23.76 17.48 9.23
N GLY A 47 22.99 16.41 9.29
CA GLY A 47 21.64 16.42 9.86
C GLY A 47 20.53 16.90 8.91
N LEU A 48 20.85 17.47 7.75
CA LEU A 48 19.86 17.93 6.77
C LEU A 48 19.47 16.81 5.80
N VAL A 49 18.18 16.57 5.65
CA VAL A 49 17.65 15.60 4.68
C VAL A 49 17.53 16.24 3.30
N THR A 50 18.17 15.61 2.32
CA THR A 50 18.17 16.06 0.92
C THR A 50 17.80 14.91 -0.02
N ALA A 51 17.45 15.26 -1.25
CA ALA A 51 17.19 14.32 -2.34
C ALA A 51 17.86 14.80 -3.63
N GLN A 52 18.28 13.87 -4.48
CA GLN A 52 18.59 14.12 -5.89
C GLN A 52 17.27 14.04 -6.68
N ALA A 53 16.60 15.18 -6.87
CA ALA A 53 15.27 15.23 -7.45
C ALA A 53 15.28 15.87 -8.84
N ALA A 54 14.59 15.24 -9.80
CA ALA A 54 14.39 15.77 -11.14
C ALA A 54 13.04 16.48 -11.24
N PRO A 55 12.97 17.77 -11.57
CA PRO A 55 11.72 18.37 -12.00
C PRO A 55 11.30 17.74 -13.33
N PHE A 56 10.00 17.53 -13.53
CA PHE A 56 9.49 16.94 -14.76
C PHE A 56 8.19 17.58 -15.22
N GLU A 57 7.99 17.57 -16.54
CA GLU A 57 6.75 17.92 -17.19
C GLU A 57 5.94 16.65 -17.44
N PHE A 58 4.66 16.66 -17.06
CA PHE A 58 3.73 15.57 -17.33
C PHE A 58 3.13 15.76 -18.73
N LEU A 59 3.47 14.87 -19.66
CA LEU A 59 3.00 14.94 -21.06
C LEU A 59 1.71 14.14 -21.29
N GLY A 60 1.47 13.12 -20.45
CA GLY A 60 0.38 12.16 -20.59
C GLY A 60 0.71 11.04 -21.56
N ALA A 61 0.26 9.83 -21.23
CA ALA A 61 0.47 8.64 -22.03
C ALA A 61 -0.42 8.66 -23.29
N LYS A 62 0.17 8.32 -24.44
CA LYS A 62 -0.50 8.21 -25.76
C LYS A 62 -1.00 6.77 -26.02
N SER A 63 -0.46 5.79 -25.30
CA SER A 63 -0.84 4.38 -25.33
C SER A 63 -0.62 3.72 -23.99
N ASP A 64 -1.08 2.49 -23.80
CA ASP A 64 -0.94 1.74 -22.55
C ASP A 64 0.52 1.46 -22.16
N ASP A 65 1.41 1.29 -23.15
CA ASP A 65 2.83 1.02 -22.96
C ASP A 65 3.71 2.25 -23.28
N ASP A 66 3.17 3.47 -23.16
CA ASP A 66 3.91 4.69 -23.40
C ASP A 66 4.86 5.00 -22.25
N HIS A 67 6.16 4.96 -22.52
CA HIS A 67 7.21 5.34 -21.58
C HIS A 67 7.62 6.81 -21.69
N GLU A 68 7.12 7.56 -22.70
CA GLU A 68 7.40 8.97 -22.96
C GLU A 68 6.31 9.90 -22.41
N TRP A 69 5.54 9.44 -21.41
CA TRP A 69 4.46 10.21 -20.79
C TRP A 69 4.93 11.38 -19.92
N PHE A 70 6.25 11.50 -19.73
CA PHE A 70 6.90 12.59 -18.98
C PHE A 70 8.20 13.04 -19.65
N LYS A 71 8.62 14.27 -19.32
CA LYS A 71 9.92 14.81 -19.71
C LYS A 71 10.63 15.33 -18.47
N ALA A 72 11.63 14.61 -17.99
CA ALA A 72 12.43 15.02 -16.85
C ALA A 72 13.58 15.94 -17.28
N ALA A 73 13.89 16.92 -16.42
CA ALA A 73 15.11 17.69 -16.49
C ALA A 73 16.23 17.04 -15.67
N ASP A 74 17.40 17.66 -15.64
CA ASP A 74 18.52 17.18 -14.83
C ASP A 74 18.17 17.18 -13.34
N LYS A 75 18.68 16.19 -12.61
CA LYS A 75 18.52 16.11 -11.16
C LYS A 75 19.25 17.25 -10.47
N VAL A 76 18.60 17.79 -9.46
CA VAL A 76 19.17 18.82 -8.59
C VAL A 76 19.11 18.34 -7.14
N GLN A 77 20.15 18.68 -6.38
CA GLN A 77 20.10 18.45 -4.93
C GLN A 77 19.16 19.48 -4.29
N THR A 78 18.19 19.00 -3.53
CA THR A 78 17.19 19.85 -2.88
C THR A 78 16.87 19.32 -1.48
N THR A 79 16.37 20.17 -0.60
CA THR A 79 15.92 19.74 0.74
C THR A 79 14.44 19.36 0.68
N LEU A 80 14.02 18.38 1.49
CA LEU A 80 12.64 17.93 1.48
C LEU A 80 11.67 19.00 2.00
N LYS A 81 12.14 19.87 2.90
CA LYS A 81 11.33 20.97 3.46
C LYS A 81 11.01 22.09 2.46
N ASP A 82 11.69 22.12 1.29
CA ASP A 82 11.44 23.12 0.25
C ASP A 82 10.25 22.78 -0.65
N PHE A 83 9.58 21.65 -0.36
CA PHE A 83 8.37 21.22 -1.04
C PHE A 83 7.14 21.46 -0.18
N ASP A 84 6.03 21.85 -0.82
CA ASP A 84 4.73 21.99 -0.16
C ASP A 84 4.18 20.63 0.29
N ALA A 85 4.56 19.55 -0.43
CA ALA A 85 4.25 18.17 -0.08
C ALA A 85 5.34 17.21 -0.58
N VAL A 86 5.66 16.21 0.22
CA VAL A 86 6.52 15.06 -0.11
C VAL A 86 5.67 13.81 -0.01
N ILE A 87 5.55 13.07 -1.11
CA ILE A 87 4.64 11.91 -1.20
C ILE A 87 5.49 10.65 -1.41
N MET A 88 5.44 9.71 -0.44
CA MET A 88 6.12 8.42 -0.54
C MET A 88 5.22 7.42 -1.25
N ARG A 89 5.69 6.91 -2.39
CA ARG A 89 4.97 5.96 -3.25
C ARG A 89 5.83 4.81 -3.75
N THR A 90 7.03 4.63 -3.18
CA THR A 90 7.86 3.46 -3.47
C THR A 90 7.10 2.19 -3.10
N ASP A 91 7.08 1.21 -4.00
CA ASP A 91 6.44 -0.08 -3.75
C ASP A 91 7.22 -0.90 -2.70
N PRO A 92 6.55 -1.76 -1.91
CA PRO A 92 7.22 -2.77 -1.10
C PRO A 92 8.14 -3.69 -1.97
N PRO A 93 9.08 -4.43 -1.37
CA PRO A 93 9.06 -4.93 0.01
C PRO A 93 9.48 -3.86 1.02
N PHE A 94 8.88 -3.90 2.23
CA PHE A 94 9.30 -3.08 3.36
C PHE A 94 10.55 -3.73 3.99
N ASP A 95 11.68 -3.57 3.30
CA ASP A 95 12.99 -4.07 3.72
C ASP A 95 13.77 -3.04 4.56
N MET A 96 15.02 -3.32 4.85
CA MET A 96 15.88 -2.40 5.62
C MET A 96 16.13 -1.07 4.90
N GLN A 97 16.17 -1.05 3.55
CA GLN A 97 16.35 0.19 2.79
C GLN A 97 15.07 1.05 2.87
N TYR A 98 13.91 0.40 2.77
CA TYR A 98 12.63 1.07 2.99
C TYR A 98 12.54 1.65 4.40
N LEU A 99 12.93 0.86 5.42
CA LEU A 99 13.00 1.33 6.81
C LEU A 99 13.88 2.57 6.96
N TYR A 100 15.09 2.59 6.38
CA TYR A 100 15.97 3.76 6.44
C TYR A 100 15.36 4.96 5.72
N ALA A 101 14.73 4.78 4.55
CA ALA A 101 14.02 5.84 3.86
C ALA A 101 12.94 6.47 4.75
N THR A 102 12.14 5.65 5.45
CA THR A 102 11.10 6.17 6.38
C THR A 102 11.70 6.90 7.58
N GLN A 103 12.91 6.54 8.04
CA GLN A 103 13.61 7.29 9.10
C GLN A 103 14.09 8.66 8.59
N PHE A 104 14.60 8.72 7.35
CA PHE A 104 14.95 10.00 6.72
C PHE A 104 13.71 10.89 6.57
N LEU A 105 12.58 10.31 6.16
CA LEU A 105 11.32 11.05 6.07
C LEU A 105 10.88 11.61 7.42
N THR A 106 10.98 10.84 8.50
CA THR A 106 10.68 11.34 9.86
C THR A 106 11.63 12.48 10.27
N LEU A 107 12.91 12.38 9.93
CA LEU A 107 13.84 13.46 10.18
C LEU A 107 13.49 14.71 9.36
N ALA A 108 13.07 14.53 8.10
CA ALA A 108 12.60 15.62 7.25
C ALA A 108 11.33 16.30 7.84
N GLU A 109 10.39 15.51 8.37
CA GLU A 109 9.19 16.02 9.09
C GLU A 109 9.60 16.92 10.27
N GLN A 110 10.59 16.50 11.06
CA GLN A 110 11.15 17.31 12.17
C GLN A 110 11.80 18.61 11.68
N GLN A 111 12.24 18.65 10.42
CA GLN A 111 12.81 19.84 9.76
C GLN A 111 11.74 20.72 9.08
N GLY A 112 10.46 20.35 9.17
CA GLY A 112 9.33 21.09 8.62
C GLY A 112 8.83 20.60 7.27
N ALA A 113 9.34 19.46 6.74
CA ALA A 113 8.78 18.86 5.54
C ALA A 113 7.38 18.28 5.80
N LYS A 114 6.48 18.43 4.84
CA LYS A 114 5.13 17.85 4.86
C LYS A 114 5.14 16.52 4.13
N VAL A 115 5.31 15.42 4.87
CA VAL A 115 5.48 14.06 4.31
C VAL A 115 4.19 13.26 4.41
N PHE A 116 3.81 12.57 3.33
CA PHE A 116 2.60 11.74 3.22
C PHE A 116 2.91 10.41 2.51
N ASN A 117 2.64 9.25 3.15
CA ASN A 117 2.26 9.10 4.56
C ASN A 117 3.45 9.44 5.45
N SER A 118 3.17 9.77 6.74
CA SER A 118 4.22 10.01 7.73
C SER A 118 5.20 8.83 7.81
N GLY A 119 6.52 9.16 7.85
CA GLY A 119 7.58 8.15 7.94
C GLY A 119 7.44 7.26 9.17
N GLN A 120 7.05 7.83 10.31
CA GLN A 120 6.79 7.06 11.53
C GLN A 120 5.56 6.15 11.37
N ALA A 121 4.49 6.66 10.80
CA ALA A 121 3.27 5.88 10.62
C ALA A 121 3.49 4.65 9.73
N MET A 122 4.27 4.78 8.66
CA MET A 122 4.62 3.64 7.79
C MET A 122 5.41 2.56 8.53
N ARG A 123 6.29 2.92 9.48
CA ARG A 123 7.03 1.95 10.33
C ARG A 123 6.16 1.29 11.37
N ASP A 124 5.32 2.07 12.05
CA ASP A 124 4.50 1.60 13.17
C ASP A 124 3.30 0.77 12.69
N PHE A 125 2.90 0.95 11.44
CA PHE A 125 1.73 0.31 10.84
C PHE A 125 2.17 -0.71 9.78
N ASN A 126 2.88 -1.79 10.21
CA ASN A 126 3.12 -2.92 9.30
C ASN A 126 1.79 -3.41 8.74
N GLU A 127 1.69 -3.52 7.42
CA GLU A 127 0.42 -3.70 6.69
C GLU A 127 -0.39 -4.91 7.14
N LYS A 128 0.29 -5.98 7.59
CA LYS A 128 -0.37 -7.18 8.10
C LYS A 128 -0.59 -7.13 9.60
N LEU A 129 0.39 -6.64 10.38
CA LEU A 129 0.25 -6.56 11.84
C LEU A 129 -0.74 -5.48 12.27
N ALA A 130 -0.92 -4.43 11.49
CA ALA A 130 -1.83 -3.32 11.79
C ALA A 130 -3.28 -3.78 12.07
N ILE A 131 -3.73 -4.86 11.43
CA ILE A 131 -5.08 -5.42 11.65
C ILE A 131 -5.31 -5.87 13.09
N LEU A 132 -4.26 -6.22 13.84
CA LEU A 132 -4.35 -6.67 15.22
C LEU A 132 -4.84 -5.55 16.17
N ASN A 133 -4.68 -4.28 15.76
CA ASN A 133 -5.28 -3.15 16.49
C ASN A 133 -6.81 -3.11 16.32
N PHE A 134 -7.37 -3.90 15.40
CA PHE A 134 -8.79 -3.95 15.03
C PHE A 134 -9.28 -5.39 15.01
N SER A 135 -8.91 -6.16 16.03
CA SER A 135 -9.17 -7.61 16.12
C SER A 135 -10.64 -7.99 15.99
N GLN A 136 -11.58 -7.08 16.34
CA GLN A 136 -13.02 -7.26 16.14
C GLN A 136 -13.43 -7.38 14.66
N PHE A 137 -12.54 -7.02 13.75
CA PHE A 137 -12.77 -7.10 12.31
C PHE A 137 -11.98 -8.22 11.62
N THR A 138 -11.14 -8.95 12.35
CA THR A 138 -10.27 -9.99 11.76
C THR A 138 -10.86 -11.39 11.91
N ALA A 139 -10.52 -12.28 11.00
CA ALA A 139 -10.65 -13.73 11.25
C ALA A 139 -9.69 -14.15 12.36
N PRO A 140 -9.86 -15.31 13.00
CA PRO A 140 -8.86 -15.87 13.92
C PRO A 140 -7.46 -15.77 13.32
N THR A 141 -6.54 -15.15 14.05
CA THR A 141 -5.21 -14.78 13.58
C THR A 141 -4.17 -15.15 14.64
N LEU A 142 -3.09 -15.75 14.19
CA LEU A 142 -1.88 -16.05 14.98
C LEU A 142 -0.67 -15.37 14.33
N VAL A 143 0.20 -14.78 15.12
CA VAL A 143 1.51 -14.29 14.68
C VAL A 143 2.58 -14.94 15.55
N THR A 144 3.51 -15.66 14.94
CA THR A 144 4.52 -16.44 15.68
C THR A 144 5.76 -16.71 14.83
N THR A 145 6.87 -17.01 15.51
CA THR A 145 8.08 -17.62 14.91
C THR A 145 8.12 -19.14 15.10
N ARG A 146 7.16 -19.74 15.81
CA ARG A 146 7.20 -21.15 16.19
C ARG A 146 6.31 -21.98 15.28
N SER A 147 6.91 -22.88 14.50
CA SER A 147 6.17 -23.81 13.64
C SER A 147 5.20 -24.73 14.39
N ALA A 148 5.52 -25.07 15.64
CA ALA A 148 4.62 -25.83 16.50
C ALA A 148 3.28 -25.10 16.77
N ASP A 149 3.31 -23.77 16.97
CA ASP A 149 2.11 -22.96 17.17
C ASP A 149 1.26 -22.91 15.89
N VAL A 150 1.90 -22.81 14.71
CA VAL A 150 1.20 -22.87 13.42
C VAL A 150 0.50 -24.20 13.22
N ARG A 151 1.16 -25.32 13.59
CA ARG A 151 0.57 -26.65 13.52
C ARG A 151 -0.62 -26.81 14.48
N ALA A 152 -0.52 -26.26 15.68
CA ALA A 152 -1.64 -26.25 16.63
C ALA A 152 -2.82 -25.43 16.10
N PHE A 153 -2.54 -24.26 15.54
CA PHE A 153 -3.56 -23.39 14.92
C PHE A 153 -4.22 -24.05 13.69
N LEU A 154 -3.42 -24.76 12.85
CA LEU A 154 -3.96 -25.54 11.75
C LEU A 154 -4.90 -26.66 12.24
N LYS A 155 -4.49 -27.38 13.30
CA LYS A 155 -5.32 -28.43 13.88
C LYS A 155 -6.64 -27.90 14.46
N GLU A 156 -6.61 -26.69 15.05
CA GLU A 156 -7.81 -26.04 15.60
C GLU A 156 -8.78 -25.59 14.50
N HIS A 157 -8.26 -25.04 13.41
CA HIS A 157 -9.08 -24.39 12.38
C HIS A 157 -9.28 -25.20 11.10
N GLY A 158 -8.50 -26.28 10.90
CA GLY A 158 -8.58 -27.22 9.78
C GLY A 158 -8.08 -26.70 8.44
N ASP A 159 -8.24 -25.40 8.17
CA ASP A 159 -7.90 -24.72 6.91
C ASP A 159 -7.44 -23.28 7.21
N ILE A 160 -6.17 -22.97 6.88
CA ILE A 160 -5.55 -21.70 7.20
C ILE A 160 -4.76 -21.12 6.02
N ILE A 161 -4.58 -19.81 6.04
CA ILE A 161 -3.59 -19.09 5.21
C ILE A 161 -2.40 -18.75 6.08
N ILE A 162 -1.19 -18.97 5.57
CA ILE A 162 0.04 -18.45 6.15
C ILE A 162 0.70 -17.47 5.20
N LYS A 163 1.30 -16.42 5.75
CA LYS A 163 1.90 -15.35 4.95
C LYS A 163 3.06 -14.65 5.69
N PRO A 164 4.13 -14.22 4.96
CA PRO A 164 5.17 -13.37 5.54
C PRO A 164 4.61 -11.98 5.86
N LEU A 165 5.25 -11.28 6.81
CA LEU A 165 4.81 -9.95 7.24
C LEU A 165 5.28 -8.82 6.31
N ASP A 166 6.31 -9.05 5.52
CA ASP A 166 7.03 -8.09 4.67
C ASP A 166 6.78 -8.31 3.16
N GLY A 167 6.02 -9.34 2.78
CA GLY A 167 5.69 -9.65 1.39
C GLY A 167 4.56 -8.81 0.81
N MET A 168 4.56 -8.62 -0.51
CA MET A 168 3.54 -7.93 -1.29
C MET A 168 3.01 -8.78 -2.45
N GLY A 169 1.91 -8.34 -3.07
CA GLY A 169 1.40 -8.95 -4.32
C GLY A 169 0.99 -10.42 -4.22
N GLY A 170 0.83 -10.94 -3.01
CA GLY A 170 0.49 -12.36 -2.79
C GLY A 170 1.69 -13.30 -2.77
N MET A 171 2.93 -12.80 -2.80
CA MET A 171 4.12 -13.65 -2.70
C MET A 171 4.24 -14.30 -1.32
N GLY A 172 4.57 -15.60 -1.30
CA GLY A 172 4.76 -16.34 -0.06
C GLY A 172 3.46 -16.64 0.71
N ILE A 173 2.30 -16.45 0.09
CA ILE A 173 1.01 -16.83 0.69
C ILE A 173 0.72 -18.29 0.35
N PHE A 174 0.49 -19.11 1.37
CA PHE A 174 0.12 -20.50 1.23
C PHE A 174 -1.18 -20.79 1.97
N ARG A 175 -2.07 -21.56 1.35
CA ARG A 175 -3.21 -22.21 2.01
C ARG A 175 -2.78 -23.58 2.46
N LEU A 176 -2.99 -23.91 3.75
CA LEU A 176 -2.68 -25.18 4.35
C LEU A 176 -3.93 -25.83 4.89
N THR A 177 -4.08 -27.11 4.59
CA THR A 177 -5.06 -28.01 5.23
C THR A 177 -4.33 -29.12 5.96
N GLU A 178 -4.95 -29.78 6.94
CA GLU A 178 -4.31 -30.83 7.73
C GLU A 178 -3.73 -32.00 6.90
N LYS A 179 -4.24 -32.18 5.68
CA LYS A 179 -3.84 -33.27 4.79
C LYS A 179 -2.74 -32.88 3.78
N ASP A 180 -2.26 -31.64 3.80
CA ASP A 180 -1.22 -31.20 2.87
C ASP A 180 0.10 -31.89 3.22
N PRO A 181 0.69 -32.69 2.30
CA PRO A 181 1.95 -33.40 2.55
C PRO A 181 3.16 -32.46 2.66
N ASN A 182 3.05 -31.22 2.20
CA ASN A 182 4.14 -30.25 2.15
C ASN A 182 4.22 -29.32 3.36
N ILE A 183 3.35 -29.46 4.36
CA ILE A 183 3.31 -28.58 5.53
C ILE A 183 4.70 -28.36 6.14
N GLY A 184 5.49 -29.45 6.29
CA GLY A 184 6.84 -29.36 6.84
C GLY A 184 7.73 -28.43 6.02
N SER A 185 7.89 -28.69 4.75
CA SER A 185 8.74 -27.94 3.84
C SER A 185 8.30 -26.48 3.69
N ILE A 186 6.98 -26.23 3.67
CA ILE A 186 6.43 -24.88 3.59
C ILE A 186 6.79 -24.07 4.84
N LEU A 187 6.58 -24.66 6.03
CA LEU A 187 6.92 -23.99 7.29
C LEU A 187 8.43 -23.75 7.42
N GLU A 188 9.26 -24.75 7.13
CA GLU A 188 10.72 -24.62 7.15
C GLU A 188 11.21 -23.49 6.24
N THR A 189 10.67 -23.41 5.02
CA THR A 189 11.04 -22.39 4.04
C THR A 189 10.55 -21.00 4.45
N LEU A 190 9.26 -20.88 4.81
CA LEU A 190 8.66 -19.57 5.10
C LEU A 190 9.13 -18.99 6.43
N MET A 191 9.27 -19.85 7.44
CA MET A 191 9.69 -19.47 8.80
C MET A 191 11.22 -19.53 8.99
N GLN A 192 11.98 -19.95 7.96
CA GLN A 192 13.44 -20.05 8.02
C GLN A 192 13.92 -20.79 9.29
N LEU A 193 13.39 -22.00 9.49
CA LEU A 193 13.68 -22.84 10.66
C LEU A 193 13.38 -22.11 11.98
N ASP A 194 12.17 -21.58 12.10
CA ASP A 194 11.68 -20.87 13.31
C ASP A 194 12.44 -19.57 13.67
N SER A 195 13.11 -18.96 12.69
CA SER A 195 13.80 -17.66 12.87
C SER A 195 13.01 -16.46 12.32
N ARG A 196 12.00 -16.68 11.45
CA ARG A 196 11.21 -15.63 10.84
C ARG A 196 9.77 -15.65 11.32
N THR A 197 9.28 -14.49 11.78
CA THR A 197 7.89 -14.30 12.18
C THR A 197 6.98 -14.33 10.97
N ILE A 198 5.88 -15.08 11.05
CA ILE A 198 4.82 -15.13 10.05
C ILE A 198 3.45 -14.89 10.68
N MET A 199 2.47 -14.62 9.83
CA MET A 199 1.05 -14.61 10.21
C MET A 199 0.35 -15.85 9.67
N ALA A 200 -0.46 -16.50 10.53
CA ALA A 200 -1.42 -17.51 10.14
C ALA A 200 -2.83 -16.98 10.42
N GLN A 201 -3.75 -17.18 9.48
CA GLN A 201 -5.17 -16.79 9.62
C GLN A 201 -6.08 -17.93 9.19
N ARG A 202 -7.21 -18.09 9.86
CA ARG A 202 -8.25 -19.02 9.38
C ARG A 202 -8.62 -18.63 7.94
N TYR A 203 -8.69 -19.63 7.06
CA TYR A 203 -9.11 -19.43 5.68
C TYR A 203 -10.51 -18.83 5.58
N ILE A 204 -10.69 -17.88 4.69
CA ILE A 204 -11.97 -17.18 4.47
C ILE A 204 -12.47 -17.60 3.09
N PRO A 205 -13.46 -18.51 3.00
CA PRO A 205 -13.94 -19.05 1.71
C PRO A 205 -14.49 -17.99 0.76
N GLU A 206 -14.97 -16.87 1.30
CA GLU A 206 -15.53 -15.75 0.55
C GLU A 206 -14.51 -15.07 -0.38
N ILE A 207 -13.21 -15.45 -0.32
CA ILE A 207 -12.19 -14.99 -1.29
C ILE A 207 -12.60 -15.24 -2.75
N VAL A 208 -13.43 -16.25 -3.01
CA VAL A 208 -13.97 -16.53 -4.37
C VAL A 208 -14.80 -15.38 -4.93
N HIS A 209 -15.32 -14.51 -4.07
CA HIS A 209 -16.05 -13.29 -4.43
C HIS A 209 -15.14 -12.06 -4.52
N GLY A 210 -13.87 -12.23 -4.23
CA GLY A 210 -12.84 -11.20 -4.29
C GLY A 210 -12.33 -10.73 -2.93
N ASP A 211 -11.09 -10.29 -2.95
CA ASP A 211 -10.43 -9.51 -1.91
C ASP A 211 -10.68 -8.02 -2.22
N LYS A 212 -11.47 -7.36 -1.39
CA LYS A 212 -11.93 -5.99 -1.63
C LYS A 212 -10.89 -4.98 -1.13
N ARG A 213 -10.36 -4.13 -2.04
CA ARG A 213 -9.57 -2.95 -1.68
C ARG A 213 -10.52 -1.78 -1.42
N ILE A 214 -10.53 -1.26 -0.19
CA ILE A 214 -11.26 -0.05 0.22
C ILE A 214 -10.24 1.04 0.47
N LEU A 215 -10.41 2.22 -0.13
CA LEU A 215 -9.48 3.33 0.02
C LEU A 215 -9.97 4.34 1.05
N ILE A 216 -9.04 4.80 1.89
CA ILE A 216 -9.25 5.90 2.83
C ILE A 216 -8.25 6.99 2.46
N ILE A 217 -8.74 8.21 2.22
CA ILE A 217 -7.95 9.35 1.76
C ILE A 217 -8.24 10.56 2.67
N GLY A 218 -7.23 11.09 3.34
CA GLY A 218 -7.39 12.23 4.23
C GLY A 218 -8.30 11.97 5.45
N GLY A 219 -8.56 10.69 5.75
CA GLY A 219 -9.53 10.28 6.77
C GLY A 219 -10.97 10.12 6.25
N GLU A 220 -11.19 10.27 4.94
CA GLU A 220 -12.49 10.08 4.29
C GLU A 220 -12.49 8.76 3.52
N VAL A 221 -13.60 8.03 3.56
CA VAL A 221 -13.75 6.74 2.90
C VAL A 221 -14.19 6.94 1.45
N VAL A 222 -13.44 6.38 0.49
CA VAL A 222 -13.89 6.32 -0.91
C VAL A 222 -15.15 5.45 -1.00
N PRO A 223 -16.25 5.91 -1.64
CA PRO A 223 -17.56 5.23 -1.57
C PRO A 223 -17.62 3.90 -2.34
N TYR A 224 -16.52 3.49 -2.96
CA TYR A 224 -16.42 2.27 -3.75
C TYR A 224 -15.24 1.42 -3.30
N ALA A 225 -15.44 0.09 -3.30
CA ALA A 225 -14.37 -0.90 -3.15
C ALA A 225 -14.00 -1.49 -4.52
N LEU A 226 -12.75 -1.92 -4.65
CA LEU A 226 -12.29 -2.72 -5.79
C LEU A 226 -12.19 -4.18 -5.36
N ALA A 227 -13.16 -5.02 -5.74
CA ALA A 227 -13.08 -6.47 -5.55
C ALA A 227 -12.07 -7.05 -6.55
N ARG A 228 -11.01 -7.66 -6.04
CA ARG A 228 -9.96 -8.34 -6.80
C ARG A 228 -10.26 -9.82 -6.80
N ILE A 229 -10.90 -10.30 -7.85
CA ILE A 229 -11.43 -11.67 -7.96
C ILE A 229 -10.31 -12.58 -8.46
N PRO A 230 -9.97 -13.68 -7.73
CA PRO A 230 -8.98 -14.65 -8.17
C PRO A 230 -9.32 -15.28 -9.52
N GLN A 231 -8.32 -15.68 -10.28
CA GLN A 231 -8.51 -16.53 -11.44
C GLN A 231 -8.89 -17.96 -11.02
N ASN A 232 -9.48 -18.71 -11.94
CA ASN A 232 -9.83 -20.11 -11.70
C ASN A 232 -8.59 -20.91 -11.29
N GLY A 233 -8.67 -21.60 -10.15
CA GLY A 233 -7.57 -22.40 -9.58
C GLY A 233 -6.56 -21.61 -8.76
N GLU A 234 -6.72 -20.29 -8.61
CA GLU A 234 -5.87 -19.43 -7.78
C GLU A 234 -6.63 -19.03 -6.50
N THR A 235 -5.91 -18.89 -5.39
CA THR A 235 -6.46 -18.41 -4.11
C THR A 235 -6.14 -16.95 -3.83
N ARG A 236 -5.32 -16.30 -4.66
CA ARG A 236 -4.89 -14.91 -4.50
C ARG A 236 -5.68 -13.98 -5.43
N GLY A 237 -6.34 -12.98 -4.86
CA GLY A 237 -7.08 -11.95 -5.61
C GLY A 237 -6.23 -10.81 -6.15
N ASN A 238 -4.95 -10.71 -5.76
CA ASN A 238 -4.08 -9.59 -6.12
C ASN A 238 -4.01 -9.36 -7.63
N LEU A 239 -4.16 -8.11 -8.09
CA LEU A 239 -4.07 -7.75 -9.52
C LEU A 239 -2.71 -8.11 -10.12
N ALA A 240 -1.63 -8.05 -9.31
CA ALA A 240 -0.29 -8.48 -9.71
C ALA A 240 -0.21 -10.00 -9.98
N ALA A 241 -1.06 -10.80 -9.32
CA ALA A 241 -1.19 -12.24 -9.56
C ALA A 241 -2.21 -12.57 -10.67
N GLY A 242 -2.70 -11.57 -11.41
CA GLY A 242 -3.65 -11.76 -12.51
C GLY A 242 -5.12 -11.69 -12.10
N GLY A 243 -5.43 -11.29 -10.87
CA GLY A 243 -6.81 -11.08 -10.42
C GLY A 243 -7.55 -10.05 -11.27
N ARG A 244 -8.89 -10.20 -11.38
CA ARG A 244 -9.75 -9.26 -12.09
C ARG A 244 -10.34 -8.23 -11.13
N GLY A 245 -10.09 -6.94 -11.38
CA GLY A 245 -10.65 -5.85 -10.59
C GLY A 245 -12.09 -5.50 -10.99
N VAL A 246 -13.02 -5.54 -10.04
CA VAL A 246 -14.42 -5.12 -10.23
C VAL A 246 -14.78 -4.09 -9.16
N ALA A 247 -15.03 -2.86 -9.58
CA ALA A 247 -15.44 -1.80 -8.65
C ALA A 247 -16.92 -1.96 -8.27
N GLN A 248 -17.22 -1.90 -6.98
CA GLN A 248 -18.55 -2.07 -6.41
C GLN A 248 -18.79 -1.09 -5.26
N GLU A 249 -20.04 -0.90 -4.89
CA GLU A 249 -20.41 -0.14 -3.70
C GLU A 249 -19.95 -0.85 -2.42
N LEU A 250 -19.68 -0.07 -1.37
CA LEU A 250 -19.35 -0.62 -0.07
C LEU A 250 -20.60 -1.29 0.55
N SER A 251 -20.44 -2.53 1.03
CA SER A 251 -21.44 -3.13 1.92
C SER A 251 -21.48 -2.37 3.28
N GLU A 252 -22.53 -2.59 4.06
CA GLU A 252 -22.61 -2.04 5.43
C GLU A 252 -21.39 -2.42 6.27
N ARG A 253 -20.93 -3.67 6.16
CA ARG A 253 -19.74 -4.14 6.88
C ARG A 253 -18.44 -3.49 6.38
N ASP A 254 -18.31 -3.29 5.08
CA ASP A 254 -17.15 -2.60 4.51
C ASP A 254 -17.08 -1.16 5.02
N ARG A 255 -18.24 -0.49 5.08
CA ARG A 255 -18.37 0.87 5.58
C ARG A 255 -18.05 0.93 7.08
N GLU A 256 -18.61 0.02 7.88
CA GLU A 256 -18.32 -0.08 9.33
C GLU A 256 -16.81 -0.21 9.60
N ILE A 257 -16.13 -1.12 8.87
CA ILE A 257 -14.69 -1.31 8.99
C ILE A 257 -13.96 -0.02 8.63
N ALA A 258 -14.24 0.55 7.47
CA ALA A 258 -13.51 1.71 6.95
C ALA A 258 -13.72 2.96 7.83
N GLU A 259 -14.95 3.25 8.24
CA GLU A 259 -15.29 4.40 9.10
C GLU A 259 -14.71 4.26 10.52
N THR A 260 -14.55 3.02 11.01
CA THR A 260 -13.88 2.77 12.31
C THR A 260 -12.37 3.02 12.22
N LEU A 261 -11.72 2.65 11.11
CA LEU A 261 -10.28 2.82 10.94
C LEU A 261 -9.90 4.27 10.56
N ALA A 262 -10.73 4.96 9.80
CA ALA A 262 -10.41 6.26 9.20
C ALA A 262 -9.92 7.31 10.22
N PRO A 263 -10.55 7.53 11.40
CA PRO A 263 -10.08 8.49 12.39
C PRO A 263 -8.69 8.15 12.95
N GLU A 264 -8.40 6.87 13.19
CA GLU A 264 -7.10 6.43 13.70
C GLU A 264 -5.99 6.59 12.66
N LEU A 265 -6.27 6.26 11.39
CA LEU A 265 -5.34 6.48 10.29
C LEU A 265 -5.00 7.96 10.13
N LYS A 266 -6.02 8.82 10.15
CA LYS A 266 -5.84 10.29 10.11
C LYS A 266 -4.99 10.80 11.28
N ARG A 267 -5.29 10.37 12.49
CA ARG A 267 -4.55 10.76 13.71
C ARG A 267 -3.07 10.38 13.64
N ARG A 268 -2.74 9.30 12.94
CA ARG A 268 -1.35 8.84 12.74
C ARG A 268 -0.62 9.53 11.60
N GLY A 269 -1.26 10.42 10.85
CA GLY A 269 -0.65 11.05 9.68
C GLY A 269 -0.61 10.15 8.45
N ILE A 270 -1.54 9.20 8.37
CA ILE A 270 -1.74 8.36 7.18
C ILE A 270 -2.77 9.05 6.30
N LEU A 271 -2.30 9.70 5.25
CA LEU A 271 -3.16 10.40 4.29
C LEU A 271 -3.86 9.42 3.35
N LEU A 272 -3.18 8.35 2.96
CA LEU A 272 -3.71 7.33 2.06
C LEU A 272 -3.51 5.94 2.64
N ALA A 273 -4.58 5.18 2.78
CA ALA A 273 -4.55 3.77 3.11
C ALA A 273 -5.45 2.94 2.20
N GLY A 274 -5.07 1.68 1.98
CA GLY A 274 -5.89 0.67 1.33
C GLY A 274 -6.20 -0.46 2.29
N LEU A 275 -7.46 -0.63 2.66
CA LEU A 275 -7.90 -1.75 3.47
C LEU A 275 -8.22 -2.94 2.58
N ASP A 276 -7.75 -4.12 2.92
CA ASP A 276 -8.11 -5.34 2.23
C ASP A 276 -9.10 -6.13 3.07
N VAL A 277 -10.26 -6.46 2.49
CA VAL A 277 -11.38 -7.10 3.16
C VAL A 277 -11.89 -8.29 2.36
N ILE A 278 -11.83 -9.49 2.96
CA ILE A 278 -12.40 -10.71 2.39
C ILE A 278 -13.67 -11.07 3.16
N GLY A 279 -14.80 -11.18 2.46
CA GLY A 279 -16.08 -11.38 3.10
C GLY A 279 -16.40 -10.25 4.08
N ARG A 280 -16.34 -10.54 5.38
CA ARG A 280 -16.59 -9.62 6.48
C ARG A 280 -15.33 -9.28 7.31
N ASN A 281 -14.16 -9.73 6.85
CA ASN A 281 -12.93 -9.72 7.65
C ASN A 281 -11.85 -8.83 7.02
N LEU A 282 -11.27 -7.94 7.83
CA LEU A 282 -10.10 -7.16 7.51
C LEU A 282 -8.86 -8.07 7.47
N THR A 283 -8.08 -8.02 6.40
CA THR A 283 -6.90 -8.87 6.19
C THR A 283 -5.59 -8.11 6.08
N GLU A 284 -5.63 -6.85 5.65
CA GLU A 284 -4.45 -5.95 5.53
C GLU A 284 -4.88 -4.48 5.64
N VAL A 285 -3.94 -3.63 6.09
CA VAL A 285 -4.02 -2.17 6.04
C VAL A 285 -2.79 -1.65 5.31
N ASN A 286 -2.91 -1.42 4.02
CA ASN A 286 -1.79 -1.01 3.16
C ASN A 286 -1.55 0.50 3.29
N VAL A 287 -0.35 0.89 3.73
CA VAL A 287 0.03 2.29 3.99
C VAL A 287 1.25 2.77 3.20
N THR A 288 1.87 1.91 2.43
CA THR A 288 3.04 2.23 1.58
C THR A 288 2.59 2.82 0.24
N SER A 289 2.19 1.97 -0.70
CA SER A 289 1.77 2.37 -2.05
C SER A 289 0.44 1.72 -2.48
N PRO A 290 -0.67 1.87 -1.70
CA PRO A 290 -1.93 1.25 -2.09
C PRO A 290 -2.39 1.70 -3.48
N THR A 291 -2.96 0.74 -4.23
CA THR A 291 -3.41 0.90 -5.62
C THR A 291 -4.93 0.72 -5.76
N GLY A 292 -5.46 0.88 -6.97
CA GLY A 292 -6.88 0.67 -7.29
C GLY A 292 -7.60 1.95 -7.76
N PHE A 293 -6.90 3.07 -7.89
CA PHE A 293 -7.52 4.33 -8.31
C PHE A 293 -8.10 4.23 -9.72
N GLN A 294 -7.31 3.73 -10.68
CA GLN A 294 -7.73 3.71 -12.08
C GLN A 294 -8.93 2.81 -12.33
N GLU A 295 -8.96 1.65 -11.69
CA GLU A 295 -10.06 0.70 -11.82
C GLU A 295 -11.37 1.30 -11.28
N ILE A 296 -11.34 1.97 -10.13
CA ILE A 296 -12.51 2.64 -9.55
C ILE A 296 -12.92 3.81 -10.46
N MET A 297 -11.99 4.68 -10.87
CA MET A 297 -12.26 5.83 -11.73
C MET A 297 -12.91 5.41 -13.05
N LYS A 298 -12.36 4.38 -13.71
CA LYS A 298 -12.87 3.88 -15.01
C LYS A 298 -14.25 3.24 -14.89
N GLN A 299 -14.55 2.55 -13.78
CA GLN A 299 -15.78 1.76 -13.65
C GLN A 299 -16.92 2.52 -12.94
N LYS A 300 -16.61 3.50 -12.11
CA LYS A 300 -17.60 4.22 -11.28
C LYS A 300 -17.75 5.70 -11.58
N ASN A 301 -16.95 6.23 -12.52
CA ASN A 301 -16.92 7.67 -12.84
C ASN A 301 -16.73 8.55 -11.57
N PHE A 302 -15.94 8.06 -10.62
CA PHE A 302 -15.59 8.74 -9.37
C PHE A 302 -14.12 9.11 -9.38
N ASP A 303 -13.79 10.39 -9.30
CA ASP A 303 -12.40 10.86 -9.42
C ASP A 303 -11.63 10.72 -8.10
N VAL A 304 -11.08 9.53 -7.86
CA VAL A 304 -10.25 9.21 -6.68
C VAL A 304 -8.96 10.05 -6.67
N ALA A 305 -8.40 10.36 -7.85
CA ALA A 305 -7.18 11.15 -7.94
C ALA A 305 -7.42 12.61 -7.54
N ALA A 306 -8.58 13.19 -7.89
CA ALA A 306 -8.98 14.50 -7.45
C ALA A 306 -9.16 14.55 -5.91
N MET A 307 -9.86 13.55 -5.33
CA MET A 307 -10.01 13.42 -3.88
C MET A 307 -8.66 13.35 -3.16
N PHE A 308 -7.70 12.59 -3.72
CA PHE A 308 -6.35 12.50 -3.18
C PHE A 308 -5.62 13.87 -3.23
N ALA A 309 -5.67 14.56 -4.36
CA ALA A 309 -5.03 15.86 -4.52
C ALA A 309 -5.65 16.92 -3.58
N ASP A 310 -6.99 16.91 -3.39
CA ASP A 310 -7.68 17.76 -2.40
C ASP A 310 -7.17 17.49 -0.98
N ALA A 311 -7.00 16.24 -0.61
CA ALA A 311 -6.48 15.85 0.71
C ALA A 311 -5.02 16.29 0.89
N VAL A 312 -4.16 16.12 -0.13
CA VAL A 312 -2.76 16.61 -0.09
C VAL A 312 -2.75 18.11 0.12
N GLU A 313 -3.56 18.86 -0.64
CA GLU A 313 -3.63 20.33 -0.50
C GLU A 313 -4.14 20.76 0.88
N ALA A 314 -5.16 20.10 1.41
CA ALA A 314 -5.71 20.41 2.72
C ALA A 314 -4.73 20.14 3.86
N TRP A 315 -3.99 19.01 3.79
CA TRP A 315 -3.04 18.62 4.84
C TRP A 315 -1.74 19.41 4.76
N SER A 316 -1.31 19.83 3.56
CA SER A 316 -0.11 20.66 3.41
C SER A 316 -0.25 22.08 4.00
N LYS A 317 -1.49 22.53 4.24
CA LYS A 317 -1.81 23.84 4.87
C LYS A 317 -1.86 23.78 6.39
N GLN A 318 -1.82 22.59 7.00
CA GLN A 318 -1.76 22.39 8.45
C GLN A 318 -0.32 22.45 8.98
#